data_b390dba909de61e80fb2d6d2eb2c01d2
#
_entry.id   b390dba909de61e80fb2d6d2eb2c01d2
#
_cell.length_a   1.000
_cell.length_b   1.000
_cell.length_c   1.000
_cell.angle_alpha   90.00
_cell.angle_beta   90.00
_cell.angle_gamma   90.00
#
_symmetry.space_group_name_H-M   'P 1'
#
loop_
_entity.id
_entity.type
_entity.pdbx_description
1 polymer ?
#
loop_
_entity_poly.entity_id
_entity_poly.type
_entity_poly.pdbx_seq_one_letter_code
_entity_poly.pdbx_strand_id
1 'polypeptide(L)'
;MLEITLEEICRYPVKSMLGESLAETLLGEQGIPGDRSWATRDEKRGGIRGAKKIPRLMLFSARTSHGGVAEIQAPDGSLCLSTDTDINAWLSEKLEHPVSLWPLLPADNLDHYRRGAPDSADFEEELRTLFGRLPEEPLPDLSAFSEVLEFESPPGTYFDAFPLMLATRQSLNTLSARAPTSRFDPRRFRANFIFNVVGSDAAYPEQDWIGRELHVGDAVLNIVDTCPRCSMTTHATADLPRDTEVMRHLVKEADGNLGVYAKVVKQGEVRAGQTVTIV
;
A
#
# COMPACT_ATOMS: atom_id res chain seq x y z
N MET A 1 11.44 2.07 -29.08
CA MET A 1 10.45 3.10 -28.69
C MET A 1 9.88 2.65 -27.35
N LEU A 2 9.81 3.52 -26.37
CA LEU A 2 9.23 3.20 -25.06
C LEU A 2 7.71 3.00 -25.22
N GLU A 3 7.21 1.87 -24.77
CA GLU A 3 5.78 1.55 -24.74
C GLU A 3 5.39 1.20 -23.32
N ILE A 4 4.34 1.84 -22.80
CA ILE A 4 3.85 1.63 -21.45
C ILE A 4 2.37 1.26 -21.52
N THR A 5 2.01 0.17 -20.86
CA THR A 5 0.62 -0.31 -20.80
C THR A 5 0.23 -0.48 -19.33
N LEU A 6 -0.96 -0.03 -18.95
CA LEU A 6 -1.54 -0.32 -17.64
C LEU A 6 -1.96 -1.80 -17.60
N GLU A 7 -1.21 -2.63 -16.88
CA GLU A 7 -1.44 -4.09 -16.84
C GLU A 7 -2.51 -4.46 -15.80
N GLU A 8 -2.40 -3.90 -14.58
CA GLU A 8 -3.31 -4.23 -13.48
C GLU A 8 -3.78 -2.97 -12.76
N ILE A 9 -5.05 -3.00 -12.34
CA ILE A 9 -5.67 -2.02 -11.44
C ILE A 9 -6.08 -2.77 -10.18
N CYS A 10 -5.59 -2.33 -9.02
CA CYS A 10 -5.88 -2.96 -7.73
C CYS A 10 -6.48 -1.96 -6.75
N ARG A 11 -7.58 -2.33 -6.10
CA ARG A 11 -8.20 -1.59 -5.01
C ARG A 11 -8.06 -2.38 -3.72
N TYR A 12 -7.75 -1.69 -2.62
CA TYR A 12 -7.56 -2.26 -1.29
C TYR A 12 -8.54 -1.61 -0.30
N PRO A 13 -9.78 -2.09 -0.19
CA PRO A 13 -10.83 -1.41 0.60
C PRO A 13 -10.45 -1.18 2.06
N VAL A 14 -9.67 -2.11 2.64
CA VAL A 14 -9.21 -2.02 4.03
C VAL A 14 -7.70 -1.84 4.08
N LYS A 15 -7.24 -0.85 4.86
CA LYS A 15 -5.80 -0.62 5.10
C LYS A 15 -5.13 -1.92 5.52
N SER A 16 -4.01 -2.25 4.87
CA SER A 16 -3.16 -3.42 5.17
C SER A 16 -3.71 -4.81 4.81
N MET A 17 -4.95 -4.96 4.38
CA MET A 17 -5.47 -6.23 3.86
C MET A 17 -5.18 -6.36 2.37
N LEU A 18 -5.21 -7.58 1.82
CA LEU A 18 -5.21 -7.81 0.38
C LEU A 18 -6.47 -7.20 -0.25
N GLY A 19 -6.38 -6.86 -1.52
CA GLY A 19 -7.45 -6.19 -2.26
C GLY A 19 -8.03 -7.04 -3.38
N GLU A 20 -8.63 -6.35 -4.33
CA GLU A 20 -9.29 -6.89 -5.50
C GLU A 20 -8.73 -6.25 -6.77
N SER A 21 -8.75 -7.01 -7.88
CA SER A 21 -8.41 -6.49 -9.20
C SER A 21 -9.65 -5.91 -9.87
N LEU A 22 -9.46 -4.80 -10.58
CA LEU A 22 -10.51 -4.12 -11.35
C LEU A 22 -10.14 -4.14 -12.83
N ALA A 23 -11.12 -4.32 -13.70
CA ALA A 23 -10.94 -4.14 -15.15
C ALA A 23 -10.84 -2.65 -15.51
N GLU A 24 -11.60 -1.82 -14.81
CA GLU A 24 -11.68 -0.37 -15.02
C GLU A 24 -12.08 0.34 -13.72
N THR A 25 -11.81 1.64 -13.64
CA THR A 25 -12.29 2.51 -12.56
C THR A 25 -12.34 3.96 -13.00
N LEU A 26 -13.22 4.76 -12.40
CA LEU A 26 -13.19 6.21 -12.50
C LEU A 26 -12.32 6.76 -11.37
N LEU A 27 -11.16 7.31 -11.69
CA LEU A 27 -10.30 7.95 -10.69
C LEU A 27 -10.94 9.26 -10.21
N GLY A 28 -11.11 9.38 -8.91
CA GLY A 28 -11.44 10.61 -8.22
C GLY A 28 -10.19 11.36 -7.75
N GLU A 29 -10.37 12.48 -7.08
CA GLU A 29 -9.29 13.28 -6.49
C GLU A 29 -8.45 12.47 -5.50
N GLN A 30 -9.07 11.58 -4.74
CA GLN A 30 -8.41 10.70 -3.77
C GLN A 30 -8.02 9.33 -4.37
N GLY A 31 -7.82 9.23 -5.68
CA GLY A 31 -7.44 7.99 -6.35
C GLY A 31 -8.62 7.07 -6.67
N ILE A 32 -8.48 5.78 -6.44
CA ILE A 32 -9.52 4.78 -6.73
C ILE A 32 -10.63 4.85 -5.68
N PRO A 33 -11.91 5.08 -6.06
CA PRO A 33 -13.02 5.11 -5.12
C PRO A 33 -13.12 3.83 -4.28
N GLY A 34 -13.23 3.99 -2.97
CA GLY A 34 -13.28 2.88 -2.02
C GLY A 34 -11.92 2.30 -1.63
N ASP A 35 -10.82 2.77 -2.21
CA ASP A 35 -9.47 2.35 -1.82
C ASP A 35 -9.14 2.90 -0.44
N ARG A 36 -8.70 2.02 0.49
CA ARG A 36 -8.38 2.33 1.89
C ARG A 36 -9.45 3.20 2.58
N SER A 37 -10.72 2.88 2.32
CA SER A 37 -11.86 3.55 2.96
C SER A 37 -12.15 3.04 4.37
N TRP A 38 -11.51 1.95 4.77
CA TRP A 38 -11.60 1.34 6.08
C TRP A 38 -10.21 1.07 6.66
N ALA A 39 -10.08 1.17 8.00
CA ALA A 39 -8.87 0.79 8.70
C ALA A 39 -9.15 0.22 10.09
N THR A 40 -8.23 -0.59 10.61
CA THR A 40 -8.29 -1.09 11.98
C THR A 40 -7.66 -0.09 12.96
N ARG A 41 -8.34 0.13 14.09
CA ARG A 41 -7.82 0.81 15.26
C ARG A 41 -7.38 -0.24 16.27
N ASP A 42 -6.21 -0.06 16.86
CA ASP A 42 -5.69 -0.90 17.94
C ASP A 42 -6.33 -0.47 19.27
N GLU A 43 -7.14 -1.33 19.86
CA GLU A 43 -7.83 -1.03 21.13
C GLU A 43 -6.91 -1.21 22.34
N LYS A 44 -5.73 -1.78 22.16
CA LYS A 44 -4.75 -1.97 23.23
C LYS A 44 -3.77 -0.80 23.34
N ARG A 45 -3.32 -0.26 22.20
CA ARG A 45 -2.32 0.82 22.16
C ARG A 45 -2.87 2.14 21.63
N GLY A 46 -4.08 2.12 21.10
CA GLY A 46 -4.73 3.28 20.47
C GLY A 46 -4.22 3.55 19.05
N GLY A 47 -4.94 4.43 18.36
CA GLY A 47 -4.63 4.88 17.01
C GLY A 47 -4.91 3.85 15.91
N ILE A 48 -4.96 4.33 14.69
CA ILE A 48 -5.06 3.47 13.50
C ILE A 48 -3.75 2.69 13.34
N ARG A 49 -3.84 1.38 13.16
CA ARG A 49 -2.67 0.52 12.99
C ARG A 49 -2.83 -0.43 11.81
N GLY A 50 -1.81 -0.47 10.98
CA GLY A 50 -1.73 -1.38 9.85
C GLY A 50 -0.83 -2.59 10.12
N ALA A 51 -0.53 -3.34 9.05
CA ALA A 51 0.26 -4.57 9.12
C ALA A 51 1.72 -4.39 9.56
N LYS A 52 2.24 -3.16 9.58
CA LYS A 52 3.54 -2.85 10.22
C LYS A 52 3.57 -3.27 11.70
N LYS A 53 2.40 -3.23 12.36
CA LYS A 53 2.20 -3.53 13.78
C LYS A 53 1.32 -4.76 14.02
N ILE A 54 0.39 -5.05 13.11
CA ILE A 54 -0.52 -6.20 13.15
C ILE A 54 -0.32 -7.03 11.88
N PRO A 55 0.77 -7.83 11.77
CA PRO A 55 1.14 -8.54 10.53
C PRO A 55 0.05 -9.44 9.96
N ARG A 56 -0.81 -10.02 10.83
CA ARG A 56 -1.90 -10.90 10.41
C ARG A 56 -2.91 -10.24 9.49
N LEU A 57 -3.01 -8.90 9.45
CA LEU A 57 -3.85 -8.19 8.49
C LEU A 57 -3.53 -8.54 7.03
N MET A 58 -2.26 -8.86 6.72
CA MET A 58 -1.85 -9.28 5.37
C MET A 58 -2.38 -10.66 4.94
N LEU A 59 -2.93 -11.43 5.86
CA LEU A 59 -3.56 -12.72 5.57
C LEU A 59 -5.04 -12.59 5.19
N PHE A 60 -5.64 -11.42 5.41
CA PHE A 60 -7.02 -11.12 5.08
C PHE A 60 -7.11 -10.51 3.70
N SER A 61 -8.25 -10.67 3.05
CA SER A 61 -8.59 -9.96 1.83
C SER A 61 -9.90 -9.18 2.00
N ALA A 62 -10.03 -8.10 1.24
CA ALA A 62 -11.24 -7.30 1.24
C ALA A 62 -11.63 -6.92 -0.18
N ARG A 63 -12.93 -6.89 -0.45
CA ARG A 63 -13.49 -6.36 -1.69
C ARG A 63 -14.61 -5.37 -1.38
N THR A 64 -14.85 -4.44 -2.29
CA THR A 64 -15.95 -3.51 -2.15
C THR A 64 -17.24 -4.14 -2.67
N SER A 65 -18.27 -4.16 -1.84
CA SER A 65 -19.63 -4.52 -2.16
C SER A 65 -20.47 -3.27 -2.44
N HIS A 66 -21.78 -3.43 -2.67
CA HIS A 66 -22.69 -2.32 -2.90
C HIS A 66 -22.65 -1.27 -1.78
N GLY A 67 -22.76 0.02 -2.15
CA GLY A 67 -22.79 1.11 -1.19
C GLY A 67 -21.48 1.41 -0.47
N GLY A 68 -20.34 0.92 -0.96
CA GLY A 68 -19.03 1.16 -0.34
C GLY A 68 -18.74 0.28 0.88
N VAL A 69 -19.57 -0.73 1.13
CA VAL A 69 -19.36 -1.73 2.18
C VAL A 69 -18.17 -2.61 1.81
N ALA A 70 -17.23 -2.80 2.74
CA ALA A 70 -16.16 -3.77 2.56
C ALA A 70 -16.61 -5.16 3.02
N GLU A 71 -16.51 -6.15 2.14
CA GLU A 71 -16.62 -7.56 2.49
C GLU A 71 -15.21 -8.08 2.78
N ILE A 72 -14.99 -8.55 3.98
CA ILE A 72 -13.69 -8.99 4.50
C ILE A 72 -13.69 -10.51 4.62
N GLN A 73 -12.66 -11.14 4.08
CA GLN A 73 -12.43 -12.58 4.18
C GLN A 73 -11.21 -12.87 5.05
N ALA A 74 -11.41 -13.70 6.08
CA ALA A 74 -10.33 -14.21 6.91
C ALA A 74 -9.59 -15.40 6.25
N PRO A 75 -8.40 -15.78 6.75
CA PRO A 75 -7.62 -16.90 6.20
C PRO A 75 -8.32 -18.25 6.20
N ASP A 76 -9.27 -18.46 7.11
CA ASP A 76 -10.09 -19.69 7.20
C ASP A 76 -11.27 -19.70 6.21
N GLY A 77 -11.40 -18.67 5.38
CA GLY A 77 -12.47 -18.52 4.41
C GLY A 77 -13.76 -17.89 4.94
N SER A 78 -13.85 -17.62 6.25
CA SER A 78 -15.02 -16.93 6.83
C SER A 78 -15.11 -15.50 6.35
N LEU A 79 -16.33 -14.97 6.21
CA LEU A 79 -16.65 -13.66 5.68
C LEU A 79 -17.39 -12.82 6.72
N CYS A 80 -17.12 -11.50 6.73
CA CYS A 80 -17.86 -10.53 7.51
C CYS A 80 -17.91 -9.20 6.76
N LEU A 81 -19.02 -8.47 6.88
CA LEU A 81 -19.17 -7.15 6.27
C LEU A 81 -18.69 -6.06 7.24
N SER A 82 -18.13 -5.00 6.69
CA SER A 82 -17.69 -3.84 7.50
C SER A 82 -18.82 -3.15 8.28
N THR A 83 -20.07 -3.44 7.93
CA THR A 83 -21.29 -2.91 8.58
C THR A 83 -21.95 -3.87 9.54
N ASP A 84 -21.44 -5.10 9.68
CA ASP A 84 -22.00 -6.09 10.60
C ASP A 84 -21.76 -5.67 12.06
N THR A 85 -22.74 -5.90 12.92
CA THR A 85 -22.69 -5.46 14.32
C THR A 85 -21.61 -6.13 15.15
N ASP A 86 -21.17 -7.29 14.73
CA ASP A 86 -20.14 -8.12 15.38
C ASP A 86 -18.76 -8.03 14.71
N ILE A 87 -18.59 -7.19 13.66
CA ILE A 87 -17.33 -7.05 12.91
C ILE A 87 -16.10 -6.86 13.81
N ASN A 88 -16.20 -6.04 14.85
CA ASN A 88 -15.08 -5.75 15.74
C ASN A 88 -14.70 -6.98 16.60
N ALA A 89 -15.68 -7.73 17.09
CA ALA A 89 -15.44 -8.95 17.82
C ALA A 89 -14.84 -10.03 16.91
N TRP A 90 -15.42 -10.20 15.72
CA TRP A 90 -14.95 -11.14 14.71
C TRP A 90 -13.50 -10.84 14.27
N LEU A 91 -13.18 -9.58 13.94
CA LEU A 91 -11.81 -9.18 13.58
C LEU A 91 -10.84 -9.41 14.74
N SER A 92 -11.23 -9.04 15.96
CA SER A 92 -10.36 -9.21 17.13
C SER A 92 -10.04 -10.67 17.40
N GLU A 93 -11.01 -11.57 17.24
CA GLU A 93 -10.82 -13.02 17.35
C GLU A 93 -9.87 -13.53 16.26
N LYS A 94 -10.15 -13.21 14.98
CA LYS A 94 -9.35 -13.70 13.84
C LYS A 94 -7.94 -13.14 13.79
N LEU A 95 -7.74 -11.90 14.23
CA LEU A 95 -6.42 -11.26 14.32
C LEU A 95 -5.66 -11.67 15.59
N GLU A 96 -6.32 -12.27 16.59
CA GLU A 96 -5.78 -12.54 17.92
C GLU A 96 -5.28 -11.25 18.60
N HIS A 97 -5.93 -10.12 18.28
CA HIS A 97 -5.59 -8.80 18.77
C HIS A 97 -6.84 -7.92 18.87
N PRO A 98 -7.07 -7.21 19.98
CA PRO A 98 -8.26 -6.38 20.12
C PRO A 98 -8.20 -5.18 19.17
N VAL A 99 -9.13 -5.14 18.23
CA VAL A 99 -9.27 -4.07 17.22
C VAL A 99 -10.72 -3.65 17.04
N SER A 100 -10.92 -2.44 16.55
CA SER A 100 -12.17 -2.01 15.92
C SER A 100 -11.94 -1.58 14.48
N LEU A 101 -12.93 -1.77 13.61
CA LEU A 101 -12.89 -1.34 12.21
C LEU A 101 -13.60 0.00 12.07
N TRP A 102 -12.93 0.95 11.45
CA TRP A 102 -13.41 2.32 11.29
C TRP A 102 -13.49 2.73 9.82
N PRO A 103 -14.61 3.38 9.40
CA PRO A 103 -14.66 4.06 8.12
C PRO A 103 -13.79 5.32 8.17
N LEU A 104 -13.51 5.92 7.01
CA LEU A 104 -12.90 7.24 6.94
C LEU A 104 -13.74 8.25 7.72
N LEU A 105 -13.08 9.05 8.54
CA LEU A 105 -13.66 10.19 9.23
C LEU A 105 -13.23 11.50 8.54
N PRO A 106 -13.94 12.62 8.79
CA PRO A 106 -13.53 13.93 8.30
C PRO A 106 -12.09 14.29 8.71
N ALA A 107 -11.39 15.03 7.85
CA ALA A 107 -9.97 15.37 8.05
C ALA A 107 -9.72 16.24 9.31
N ASP A 108 -10.71 16.97 9.76
CA ASP A 108 -10.65 17.79 11.00
C ASP A 108 -10.74 16.96 12.28
N ASN A 109 -11.10 15.69 12.20
CA ASN A 109 -11.07 14.76 13.33
C ASN A 109 -9.65 14.25 13.60
N LEU A 110 -8.75 15.16 13.93
CA LEU A 110 -7.31 14.88 14.05
C LEU A 110 -6.98 13.79 15.07
N ASP A 111 -7.70 13.72 16.20
CA ASP A 111 -7.45 12.70 17.23
C ASP A 111 -7.64 11.27 16.73
N HIS A 112 -8.52 11.09 15.75
CA HIS A 112 -8.71 9.78 15.11
C HIS A 112 -7.48 9.33 14.32
N TYR A 113 -6.78 10.27 13.69
CA TYR A 113 -5.62 10.00 12.81
C TYR A 113 -4.29 10.00 13.54
N ARG A 114 -4.24 10.52 14.79
CA ARG A 114 -3.01 10.53 15.61
C ARG A 114 -2.47 9.14 15.82
N ARG A 115 -1.14 9.03 15.82
CA ARG A 115 -0.48 7.76 16.13
C ARG A 115 -0.82 7.30 17.54
N GLY A 116 -1.04 6.00 17.68
CA GLY A 116 -1.08 5.36 18.99
C GLY A 116 0.30 5.30 19.65
N ALA A 117 0.32 4.81 20.90
CA ALA A 117 1.57 4.67 21.65
C ALA A 117 2.61 3.82 20.88
N PRO A 118 3.88 4.24 20.80
CA PRO A 118 4.94 3.48 20.15
C PRO A 118 5.20 2.15 20.87
N ASP A 119 5.76 1.17 20.18
CA ASP A 119 6.13 -0.11 20.78
C ASP A 119 7.49 -0.04 21.47
N SER A 120 8.41 0.80 20.99
CA SER A 120 9.70 1.13 21.64
C SER A 120 9.71 2.56 22.13
N ALA A 121 10.41 2.79 23.25
CA ALA A 121 10.73 4.14 23.72
C ALA A 121 11.86 4.79 22.90
N ASP A 122 12.67 4.00 22.21
CA ASP A 122 13.71 4.46 21.30
C ASP A 122 13.11 4.68 19.90
N PHE A 123 13.15 5.94 19.45
CA PHE A 123 12.57 6.34 18.17
C PHE A 123 13.29 5.69 16.97
N GLU A 124 14.62 5.55 17.04
CA GLU A 124 15.37 4.92 15.97
C GLU A 124 15.05 3.43 15.87
N GLU A 125 14.98 2.72 17.00
CA GLU A 125 14.58 1.32 17.07
C GLU A 125 13.15 1.13 16.52
N GLU A 126 12.23 2.01 16.88
CA GLU A 126 10.87 2.02 16.36
C GLU A 126 10.86 2.14 14.82
N LEU A 127 11.62 3.11 14.26
CA LEU A 127 11.72 3.28 12.81
C LEU A 127 12.36 2.07 12.12
N ARG A 128 13.45 1.52 12.69
CA ARG A 128 14.10 0.31 12.13
C ARG A 128 13.13 -0.86 12.09
N THR A 129 12.34 -1.04 13.12
CA THR A 129 11.29 -2.08 13.18
C THR A 129 10.22 -1.84 12.13
N LEU A 130 9.71 -0.61 12.01
CA LEU A 130 8.67 -0.25 11.04
C LEU A 130 9.13 -0.44 9.60
N PHE A 131 10.37 -0.06 9.30
CA PHE A 131 10.93 -0.18 7.95
C PHE A 131 11.69 -1.49 7.72
N GLY A 132 11.78 -2.38 8.72
CA GLY A 132 12.46 -3.66 8.61
C GLY A 132 13.95 -3.50 8.28
N ARG A 133 14.63 -2.50 8.87
CA ARG A 133 16.06 -2.21 8.65
C ARG A 133 16.92 -2.87 9.72
N LEU A 134 18.06 -3.44 9.29
CA LEU A 134 19.12 -3.89 10.20
C LEU A 134 19.87 -2.68 10.79
N PRO A 135 20.60 -2.84 11.91
CA PRO A 135 21.32 -1.73 12.53
C PRO A 135 22.29 -0.99 11.60
N GLU A 136 22.93 -1.71 10.68
CA GLU A 136 23.89 -1.17 9.72
C GLU A 136 23.25 -0.59 8.44
N GLU A 137 21.98 -0.82 8.22
CA GLU A 137 21.28 -0.34 7.03
C GLU A 137 20.76 1.08 7.21
N PRO A 138 20.74 1.91 6.15
CA PRO A 138 20.20 3.25 6.21
C PRO A 138 18.68 3.22 6.47
N LEU A 139 18.21 4.15 7.29
CA LEU A 139 16.78 4.45 7.37
C LEU A 139 16.34 5.22 6.12
N PRO A 140 15.08 5.07 5.69
CA PRO A 140 14.57 5.85 4.55
C PRO A 140 14.55 7.34 4.90
N ASP A 141 14.77 8.18 3.89
CA ASP A 141 14.51 9.61 4.01
C ASP A 141 13.00 9.86 4.10
N LEU A 142 12.57 10.41 5.21
CA LEU A 142 11.16 10.74 5.48
C LEU A 142 10.91 12.25 5.44
N SER A 143 11.86 13.05 4.99
CA SER A 143 11.75 14.51 4.97
C SER A 143 10.55 15.00 4.14
N ALA A 144 10.25 14.32 3.03
CA ALA A 144 9.07 14.57 2.20
C ALA A 144 7.73 14.14 2.82
N PHE A 145 7.76 13.43 3.97
CA PHE A 145 6.61 12.80 4.61
C PHE A 145 6.46 13.25 6.08
N SER A 146 6.67 14.54 6.38
CA SER A 146 6.71 15.06 7.76
C SER A 146 5.43 14.77 8.56
N GLU A 147 4.26 14.73 7.91
CA GLU A 147 2.98 14.42 8.56
C GLU A 147 2.91 12.98 9.11
N VAL A 148 3.68 12.04 8.54
CA VAL A 148 3.70 10.66 9.03
C VAL A 148 4.36 10.50 10.40
N LEU A 149 5.02 11.52 10.92
CA LEU A 149 5.57 11.50 12.28
C LEU A 149 4.47 11.69 13.33
N GLU A 150 3.47 12.53 13.06
CA GLU A 150 2.35 12.81 13.96
C GLU A 150 1.15 11.88 13.71
N PHE A 151 0.86 11.59 12.44
CA PHE A 151 -0.30 10.82 12.03
C PHE A 151 0.10 9.48 11.39
N GLU A 152 -0.71 8.44 11.59
CA GLU A 152 -0.49 7.14 10.92
C GLU A 152 -0.81 7.20 9.42
N SER A 153 -1.67 8.14 9.04
CA SER A 153 -2.04 8.47 7.66
C SER A 153 -2.35 9.97 7.59
N PRO A 154 -2.20 10.62 6.46
CA PRO A 154 -2.66 12.00 6.29
C PRO A 154 -4.13 12.12 6.71
N PRO A 155 -4.51 13.12 7.52
CA PRO A 155 -5.88 13.29 8.01
C PRO A 155 -6.93 13.27 6.89
N GLY A 156 -8.05 12.58 7.12
CA GLY A 156 -9.07 12.35 6.10
C GLY A 156 -8.75 11.21 5.12
N THR A 157 -7.66 10.45 5.35
CA THR A 157 -7.28 9.31 4.53
C THR A 157 -6.79 8.14 5.38
N TYR A 158 -6.67 6.95 4.77
CA TYR A 158 -5.94 5.81 5.33
C TYR A 158 -4.76 5.37 4.44
N PHE A 159 -4.30 6.24 3.56
CA PHE A 159 -3.08 6.02 2.78
C PHE A 159 -1.84 6.01 3.69
N ASP A 160 -0.75 5.44 3.23
CA ASP A 160 0.53 5.55 3.95
C ASP A 160 1.14 6.95 3.75
N ALA A 161 1.01 7.55 2.56
CA ALA A 161 1.45 8.91 2.23
C ALA A 161 0.62 9.54 1.11
N PHE A 162 0.40 8.84 0.00
CA PHE A 162 -0.27 9.35 -1.20
C PHE A 162 -1.39 8.42 -1.65
N PRO A 163 -2.36 8.94 -2.44
CA PRO A 163 -3.54 8.18 -2.85
C PRO A 163 -3.23 6.99 -3.77
N LEU A 164 -2.16 7.08 -4.55
CA LEU A 164 -1.79 6.01 -5.48
C LEU A 164 -0.33 5.60 -5.30
N MET A 165 -0.10 4.29 -5.34
CA MET A 165 1.21 3.67 -5.48
C MET A 165 1.27 2.92 -6.79
N LEU A 166 2.27 3.22 -7.60
CA LEU A 166 2.49 2.68 -8.94
C LEU A 166 3.76 1.84 -8.96
N ALA A 167 3.74 0.73 -9.67
CA ALA A 167 4.94 -0.09 -9.89
C ALA A 167 4.96 -0.62 -11.33
N THR A 168 6.13 -1.12 -11.76
CA THR A 168 6.25 -1.77 -13.05
C THR A 168 6.52 -3.27 -12.91
N ARG A 169 6.04 -4.04 -13.86
CA ARG A 169 6.34 -5.46 -13.96
C ARG A 169 7.85 -5.69 -14.09
N GLN A 170 8.53 -4.78 -14.77
CA GLN A 170 9.97 -4.82 -14.98
C GLN A 170 10.75 -4.70 -13.65
N SER A 171 10.37 -3.79 -12.76
CA SER A 171 10.99 -3.64 -11.44
C SER A 171 10.85 -4.91 -10.61
N LEU A 172 9.66 -5.51 -10.60
CA LEU A 172 9.41 -6.78 -9.92
C LEU A 172 10.23 -7.93 -10.50
N ASN A 173 10.33 -8.00 -11.83
CA ASN A 173 11.14 -9.01 -12.52
C ASN A 173 12.62 -8.82 -12.27
N THR A 174 13.11 -7.58 -12.25
CA THR A 174 14.51 -7.25 -11.93
C THR A 174 14.89 -7.74 -10.54
N LEU A 175 14.07 -7.45 -9.54
CA LEU A 175 14.29 -7.93 -8.18
C LEU A 175 14.23 -9.46 -8.09
N SER A 176 13.26 -10.09 -8.74
CA SER A 176 13.13 -11.55 -8.79
C SER A 176 14.35 -12.22 -9.43
N ALA A 177 14.91 -11.62 -10.48
CA ALA A 177 16.11 -12.14 -11.15
C ALA A 177 17.37 -12.00 -10.26
N ARG A 178 17.46 -10.94 -9.46
CA ARG A 178 18.59 -10.68 -8.54
C ARG A 178 18.50 -11.47 -7.24
N ALA A 179 17.30 -11.93 -6.88
CA ALA A 179 17.01 -12.67 -5.64
C ALA A 179 16.12 -13.89 -5.92
N PRO A 180 16.63 -14.93 -6.59
CA PRO A 180 15.82 -16.05 -7.08
C PRO A 180 15.22 -16.93 -5.97
N THR A 181 15.65 -16.79 -4.74
CA THR A 181 15.11 -17.48 -3.56
C THR A 181 13.93 -16.76 -2.93
N SER A 182 13.71 -15.48 -3.27
CA SER A 182 12.61 -14.65 -2.75
C SER A 182 11.57 -14.41 -3.82
N ARG A 183 10.30 -14.30 -3.39
CA ARG A 183 9.17 -14.02 -4.31
C ARG A 183 8.76 -12.56 -4.20
N PHE A 184 9.07 -11.77 -5.24
CA PHE A 184 8.64 -10.37 -5.38
C PHE A 184 7.27 -10.29 -6.03
N ASP A 185 6.29 -10.90 -5.39
CA ASP A 185 4.90 -10.92 -5.82
C ASP A 185 4.25 -9.54 -5.61
N PRO A 186 3.49 -9.00 -6.57
CA PRO A 186 2.82 -7.69 -6.46
C PRO A 186 1.99 -7.53 -5.18
N ARG A 187 1.38 -8.60 -4.68
CA ARG A 187 0.55 -8.59 -3.47
C ARG A 187 1.30 -8.14 -2.21
N ARG A 188 2.64 -8.35 -2.14
CA ARG A 188 3.47 -7.86 -1.04
C ARG A 188 3.59 -6.34 -1.04
N PHE A 189 3.51 -5.71 -2.22
CA PHE A 189 3.79 -4.29 -2.42
C PHE A 189 2.53 -3.44 -2.50
N ARG A 190 1.37 -4.06 -2.80
CA ARG A 190 0.05 -3.41 -2.78
C ARG A 190 -0.03 -2.18 -3.67
N ALA A 191 0.56 -2.25 -4.87
CA ALA A 191 0.44 -1.22 -5.88
C ALA A 191 -1.02 -1.08 -6.34
N ASN A 192 -1.47 0.17 -6.56
CA ASN A 192 -2.76 0.42 -7.17
C ASN A 192 -2.71 0.16 -8.68
N PHE A 193 -1.61 0.53 -9.32
CA PHE A 193 -1.38 0.25 -10.74
C PHE A 193 -0.07 -0.50 -10.94
N ILE A 194 -0.12 -1.53 -11.77
CA ILE A 194 1.06 -2.21 -12.30
C ILE A 194 1.12 -1.92 -13.79
N PHE A 195 2.26 -1.39 -14.22
CA PHE A 195 2.51 -1.12 -15.63
C PHE A 195 3.45 -2.15 -16.23
N ASN A 196 3.20 -2.52 -17.47
CA ASN A 196 4.16 -3.21 -18.31
C ASN A 196 4.92 -2.19 -19.14
N VAL A 197 6.26 -2.23 -19.12
CA VAL A 197 7.14 -1.30 -19.82
C VAL A 197 8.01 -2.08 -20.80
N VAL A 198 7.92 -1.73 -22.06
CA VAL A 198 8.72 -2.35 -23.14
C VAL A 198 9.63 -1.28 -23.75
N GLY A 199 10.87 -1.67 -24.05
CA GLY A 199 11.85 -0.78 -24.69
C GLY A 199 12.57 0.16 -23.70
N SER A 200 12.59 -0.16 -22.40
CA SER A 200 13.43 0.45 -21.39
C SER A 200 14.51 -0.51 -20.93
N ASP A 201 15.75 -0.03 -20.80
CA ASP A 201 16.88 -0.76 -20.18
C ASP A 201 17.01 -0.44 -18.68
N ALA A 202 16.19 0.47 -18.14
CA ALA A 202 16.23 0.81 -16.73
C ALA A 202 15.75 -0.36 -15.86
N ALA A 203 16.46 -0.64 -14.76
CA ALA A 203 16.08 -1.68 -13.80
C ALA A 203 14.75 -1.36 -13.11
N TYR A 204 14.49 -0.09 -12.87
CA TYR A 204 13.33 0.47 -12.19
C TYR A 204 12.76 1.64 -12.98
N PRO A 205 12.11 1.40 -14.14
CA PRO A 205 11.74 2.46 -15.08
C PRO A 205 10.75 3.48 -14.52
N GLU A 206 9.91 3.11 -13.55
CA GLU A 206 8.98 4.05 -12.92
C GLU A 206 9.67 5.16 -12.13
N GLN A 207 10.92 4.99 -11.70
CA GLN A 207 11.67 6.03 -10.98
C GLN A 207 12.02 7.21 -11.89
N ASP A 208 12.19 6.97 -13.19
CA ASP A 208 12.45 8.02 -14.20
C ASP A 208 11.20 8.90 -14.46
N TRP A 209 10.05 8.53 -13.91
CA TRP A 209 8.80 9.28 -14.06
C TRP A 209 8.60 10.35 -12.99
N ILE A 210 9.43 10.39 -11.97
CA ILE A 210 9.30 11.35 -10.86
C ILE A 210 9.38 12.78 -11.39
N GLY A 211 8.41 13.61 -10.95
CA GLY A 211 8.26 15.00 -11.39
C GLY A 211 7.56 15.16 -12.75
N ARG A 212 7.11 14.06 -13.36
CA ARG A 212 6.42 14.07 -14.66
C ARG A 212 4.94 13.72 -14.51
N GLU A 213 4.19 14.00 -15.55
CA GLU A 213 2.78 13.61 -15.67
C GLU A 213 2.65 12.31 -16.46
N LEU A 214 1.77 11.44 -15.95
CA LEU A 214 1.40 10.17 -16.56
C LEU A 214 -0.05 10.26 -17.03
N HIS A 215 -0.26 10.19 -18.34
CA HIS A 215 -1.58 10.21 -18.96
C HIS A 215 -2.08 8.77 -19.11
N VAL A 216 -3.13 8.41 -18.37
CA VAL A 216 -3.70 7.07 -18.33
C VAL A 216 -5.19 7.16 -18.63
N GLY A 217 -5.62 6.75 -19.82
CA GLY A 217 -6.99 6.98 -20.26
C GLY A 217 -7.36 8.46 -20.25
N ASP A 218 -8.45 8.81 -19.56
CA ASP A 218 -8.88 10.20 -19.41
C ASP A 218 -8.24 10.91 -18.21
N ALA A 219 -7.55 10.16 -17.34
CA ALA A 219 -6.92 10.67 -16.14
C ALA A 219 -5.49 11.15 -16.38
N VAL A 220 -5.03 12.10 -15.54
CA VAL A 220 -3.66 12.55 -15.48
C VAL A 220 -3.16 12.42 -14.05
N LEU A 221 -2.02 11.75 -13.88
CA LEU A 221 -1.35 11.54 -12.60
C LEU A 221 -0.05 12.33 -12.57
N ASN A 222 0.23 13.02 -11.48
CA ASN A 222 1.55 13.56 -11.18
C ASN A 222 2.35 12.56 -10.35
N ILE A 223 3.55 12.20 -10.81
CA ILE A 223 4.43 11.29 -10.09
C ILE A 223 5.26 12.10 -9.10
N VAL A 224 5.10 11.81 -7.80
CA VAL A 224 5.59 12.67 -6.73
C VAL A 224 6.97 12.27 -6.24
N ASP A 225 7.14 11.00 -5.86
CA ASP A 225 8.36 10.51 -5.23
C ASP A 225 8.45 8.97 -5.30
N THR A 226 9.62 8.43 -4.95
CA THR A 226 9.80 7.00 -4.73
C THR A 226 8.93 6.51 -3.56
N CYS A 227 8.62 5.21 -3.56
CA CYS A 227 7.88 4.59 -2.47
C CYS A 227 8.83 3.79 -1.56
N PRO A 228 9.26 4.34 -0.39
CA PRO A 228 10.06 3.59 0.57
C PRO A 228 9.26 2.43 1.14
N ARG A 229 9.87 1.24 1.13
CA ARG A 229 9.21 0.02 1.56
C ARG A 229 9.46 -0.25 3.03
N CYS A 230 8.42 -0.74 3.69
CA CYS A 230 8.41 -1.07 5.12
C CYS A 230 8.38 -2.58 5.35
N SER A 231 8.49 -3.00 6.61
CA SER A 231 8.47 -4.40 7.05
C SER A 231 7.28 -5.22 6.53
N MET A 232 6.19 -4.55 6.17
CA MET A 232 4.97 -5.17 5.65
C MET A 232 5.22 -6.07 4.43
N THR A 233 6.18 -5.68 3.56
CA THR A 233 6.55 -6.46 2.36
C THR A 233 7.13 -7.83 2.68
N THR A 234 7.60 -8.04 3.90
CA THR A 234 8.20 -9.29 4.36
C THR A 234 7.20 -10.24 5.01
N HIS A 235 5.98 -9.78 5.31
CA HIS A 235 4.99 -10.60 6.01
C HIS A 235 4.42 -11.71 5.13
N ALA A 236 3.95 -12.76 5.79
CA ALA A 236 3.14 -13.77 5.12
C ALA A 236 1.88 -13.12 4.55
N THR A 237 1.49 -13.48 3.34
CA THR A 237 0.29 -12.99 2.68
C THR A 237 -0.27 -14.03 1.72
N ALA A 238 -1.55 -14.36 1.80
CA ALA A 238 -2.17 -15.45 1.04
C ALA A 238 -1.34 -16.75 1.12
N ASP A 239 -0.89 -17.24 -0.04
CA ASP A 239 -0.02 -18.41 -0.19
C ASP A 239 1.49 -18.11 -0.04
N LEU A 240 1.86 -16.85 0.18
CA LEU A 240 3.26 -16.43 0.29
C LEU A 240 3.72 -16.50 1.75
N PRO A 241 4.80 -17.23 2.07
CA PRO A 241 5.33 -17.27 3.42
C PRO A 241 5.96 -15.92 3.81
N ARG A 242 6.20 -15.73 5.11
CA ARG A 242 7.04 -14.64 5.59
C ARG A 242 8.44 -14.80 5.00
N ASP A 243 9.00 -13.71 4.47
CA ASP A 243 10.31 -13.68 3.84
C ASP A 243 11.02 -12.35 4.12
N THR A 244 11.95 -12.35 5.06
CA THR A 244 12.73 -11.16 5.44
C THR A 244 13.76 -10.77 4.39
N GLU A 245 14.18 -11.72 3.53
CA GLU A 245 15.14 -11.46 2.46
C GLU A 245 14.61 -10.51 1.41
N VAL A 246 13.28 -10.42 1.23
CA VAL A 246 12.64 -9.41 0.38
C VAL A 246 13.13 -8.01 0.74
N MET A 247 13.18 -7.67 2.04
CA MET A 247 13.66 -6.36 2.48
C MET A 247 15.17 -6.21 2.30
N ARG A 248 15.96 -7.27 2.56
CA ARG A 248 17.43 -7.23 2.36
C ARG A 248 17.76 -6.90 0.90
N HIS A 249 17.07 -7.56 -0.02
CA HIS A 249 17.26 -7.29 -1.45
C HIS A 249 16.75 -5.92 -1.86
N LEU A 250 15.62 -5.44 -1.33
CA LEU A 250 15.15 -4.09 -1.59
C LEU A 250 16.18 -3.03 -1.15
N VAL A 251 16.73 -3.19 0.05
CA VAL A 251 17.75 -2.24 0.55
C VAL A 251 18.98 -2.26 -0.33
N LYS A 252 19.48 -3.46 -0.67
CA LYS A 252 20.71 -3.62 -1.45
C LYS A 252 20.58 -3.17 -2.90
N GLU A 253 19.46 -3.47 -3.55
CA GLU A 253 19.30 -3.38 -5.00
C GLU A 253 18.49 -2.14 -5.45
N ALA A 254 17.76 -1.51 -4.54
CA ALA A 254 16.83 -0.42 -4.83
C ALA A 254 16.74 0.62 -3.69
N ASP A 255 17.77 0.75 -2.85
CA ASP A 255 17.81 1.68 -1.71
C ASP A 255 16.58 1.59 -0.78
N GLY A 256 15.98 0.41 -0.69
CA GLY A 256 14.79 0.16 0.10
C GLY A 256 13.48 0.67 -0.52
N ASN A 257 13.50 1.08 -1.80
CA ASN A 257 12.34 1.58 -2.53
C ASN A 257 11.83 0.54 -3.53
N LEU A 258 10.54 0.60 -3.84
CA LEU A 258 9.93 -0.06 -5.00
C LEU A 258 8.66 0.67 -5.38
N GLY A 259 8.57 1.06 -6.64
CA GLY A 259 7.49 1.85 -7.17
C GLY A 259 7.57 3.32 -6.80
N VAL A 260 6.56 4.07 -7.20
CA VAL A 260 6.46 5.52 -7.01
C VAL A 260 5.08 5.90 -6.49
N TYR A 261 5.00 7.01 -5.80
CA TYR A 261 3.75 7.62 -5.38
C TYR A 261 3.23 8.59 -6.43
N ALA A 262 1.91 8.67 -6.54
CA ALA A 262 1.26 9.60 -7.45
C ALA A 262 0.02 10.28 -6.82
N LYS A 263 -0.28 11.48 -7.33
CA LYS A 263 -1.51 12.23 -7.09
C LYS A 263 -2.32 12.32 -8.38
N VAL A 264 -3.63 12.39 -8.25
CA VAL A 264 -4.53 12.64 -9.38
C VAL A 264 -4.58 14.15 -9.65
N VAL A 265 -4.14 14.57 -10.84
CA VAL A 265 -4.21 15.96 -11.30
C VAL A 265 -5.51 16.19 -12.08
N LYS A 266 -5.88 15.22 -12.90
CA LYS A 266 -7.12 15.21 -13.64
C LYS A 266 -7.84 13.88 -13.40
N GLN A 267 -9.07 13.96 -12.95
CA GLN A 267 -9.95 12.79 -12.79
C GLN A 267 -10.32 12.22 -14.16
N GLY A 268 -10.58 10.92 -14.23
CA GLY A 268 -10.93 10.29 -15.48
C GLY A 268 -11.05 8.78 -15.39
N GLU A 269 -11.61 8.19 -16.43
CA GLU A 269 -11.74 6.75 -16.53
C GLU A 269 -10.41 6.11 -16.95
N VAL A 270 -10.04 5.04 -16.27
CA VAL A 270 -8.86 4.23 -16.55
C VAL A 270 -9.24 2.75 -16.68
N ARG A 271 -8.63 2.04 -17.62
CA ARG A 271 -8.90 0.63 -17.90
C ARG A 271 -7.60 -0.16 -18.04
N ALA A 272 -7.60 -1.38 -17.54
CA ALA A 272 -6.51 -2.31 -17.79
C ALA A 272 -6.34 -2.57 -19.32
N GLY A 273 -5.11 -2.68 -19.78
CA GLY A 273 -4.75 -2.81 -21.19
C GLY A 273 -4.57 -1.50 -21.95
N GLN A 274 -4.84 -0.35 -21.35
CA GLN A 274 -4.64 0.95 -22.01
C GLN A 274 -3.16 1.32 -22.14
N THR A 275 -2.83 1.95 -23.27
CA THR A 275 -1.53 2.60 -23.47
C THR A 275 -1.44 3.86 -22.61
N VAL A 276 -0.24 4.14 -22.12
CA VAL A 276 0.06 5.23 -21.20
C VAL A 276 1.16 6.10 -21.82
N THR A 277 1.05 7.41 -21.67
CA THR A 277 2.08 8.36 -22.12
C THR A 277 2.63 9.16 -20.94
N ILE A 278 3.93 9.46 -21.01
CA ILE A 278 4.64 10.30 -20.04
C ILE A 278 4.92 11.65 -20.70
N VAL A 279 4.60 12.73 -19.98
CA VAL A 279 4.80 14.11 -20.44
C VAL A 279 5.73 14.87 -19.52
#